data_da7fab353c93537051a1b65b96076002
#
_entry.id   da7fab353c93537051a1b65b96076002
#
_cell.length_a   1.000
_cell.length_b   1.000
_cell.length_c   1.000
_cell.angle_alpha   90.00
_cell.angle_beta   90.00
_cell.angle_gamma   90.00
#
_symmetry.space_group_name_H-M   'P 1'
#
loop_
_entity.id
_entity.type
_entity.pdbx_description
1 polymer ?
#
loop_
_entity_poly.entity_id
_entity_poly.type
_entity_poly.pdbx_seq_one_letter_code
_entity_poly.pdbx_strand_id
1 'polypeptide(L)'
;MNKIEIEGYEFITYEVELPKTTLLIVSNEVGYIMCAALDIDFFNNTEKLRARKIIAARAEGVRNIEQLLNAPLAKVTVAAEEIGIKPGTIGKDALVMMAKSSQE
;
A
#
# COMPACT_ATOMS: atom_id res chain seq x y z
N MET A 1 15.30 -4.96 1.79
CA MET A 1 14.60 -3.96 2.61
C MET A 1 15.38 -2.67 2.58
N ASN A 2 14.78 -1.63 2.05
CA ASN A 2 15.42 -0.31 1.90
C ASN A 2 14.51 0.78 2.44
N LYS A 3 15.12 1.92 2.77
CA LYS A 3 14.37 3.11 3.19
C LYS A 3 14.30 4.09 2.03
N ILE A 4 13.15 4.71 1.86
CA ILE A 4 12.97 5.81 0.90
C ILE A 4 12.29 6.98 1.60
N GLU A 5 12.41 8.17 1.03
CA GLU A 5 11.76 9.37 1.56
C GLU A 5 10.86 9.98 0.49
N ILE A 6 9.64 10.34 0.89
CA ILE A 6 8.67 11.00 0.02
C ILE A 6 8.08 12.17 0.81
N GLU A 7 8.29 13.38 0.32
CA GLU A 7 7.79 14.62 0.93
C GLU A 7 8.15 14.77 2.42
N GLY A 8 9.35 14.31 2.79
CA GLY A 8 9.84 14.42 4.16
C GLY A 8 9.45 13.25 5.07
N TYR A 9 8.69 12.29 4.55
CA TYR A 9 8.29 11.11 5.32
C TYR A 9 9.10 9.89 4.91
N GLU A 10 9.49 9.07 5.86
CA GLU A 10 10.24 7.83 5.61
C GLU A 10 9.33 6.63 5.41
N PHE A 11 9.67 5.80 4.42
CA PHE A 11 8.95 4.55 4.15
C PHE A 11 9.97 3.43 3.96
N ILE A 12 9.54 2.20 4.21
CA ILE A 12 10.36 1.01 4.01
C ILE A 12 9.85 0.24 2.80
N THR A 13 10.77 -0.12 1.90
CA THR A 13 10.43 -0.90 0.72
C THR A 13 10.85 -2.36 0.92
N TYR A 14 10.04 -3.26 0.41
CA TYR A 14 10.31 -4.70 0.43
C TYR A 14 10.20 -5.22 -0.99
N GLU A 15 11.25 -5.91 -1.46
CA GLU A 15 11.24 -6.59 -2.74
C GLU A 15 11.63 -8.05 -2.47
N VAL A 16 10.73 -8.97 -2.76
CA VAL A 16 10.96 -10.39 -2.59
C VAL A 16 10.78 -11.08 -3.93
N GLU A 17 11.87 -11.63 -4.47
CA GLU A 17 11.81 -12.38 -5.72
C GLU A 17 11.22 -13.76 -5.47
N LEU A 18 10.15 -14.07 -6.19
CA LEU A 18 9.50 -15.37 -6.16
C LEU A 18 9.53 -15.97 -7.56
N PRO A 19 9.36 -17.29 -7.71
CA PRO A 19 9.27 -17.87 -9.04
C PRO A 19 8.17 -17.17 -9.86
N LYS A 20 8.52 -16.63 -11.01
CA LYS A 20 7.63 -15.98 -11.98
C LYS A 20 7.00 -14.66 -11.52
N THR A 21 7.38 -14.12 -10.34
CA THR A 21 6.84 -12.84 -9.88
C THR A 21 7.77 -12.22 -8.84
N THR A 22 7.54 -10.95 -8.52
CA THR A 22 8.24 -10.24 -7.46
C THR A 22 7.20 -9.62 -6.54
N LEU A 23 7.32 -9.88 -5.25
CA LEU A 23 6.47 -9.26 -4.24
C LEU A 23 7.05 -7.88 -3.92
N LEU A 24 6.22 -6.84 -4.09
CA LEU A 24 6.62 -5.44 -3.84
C LEU A 24 5.72 -4.83 -2.79
N ILE A 25 6.31 -4.22 -1.76
CA ILE A 25 5.58 -3.54 -0.71
C ILE A 25 6.32 -2.26 -0.35
N VAL A 26 5.59 -1.17 -0.13
CA VAL A 26 6.11 0.06 0.48
C VAL A 26 5.23 0.37 1.67
N SER A 27 5.84 0.51 2.84
CA SER A 27 5.08 0.64 4.09
C SER A 27 5.62 1.73 5.02
N ASN A 28 4.78 2.15 5.93
CA ASN A 28 5.18 2.89 7.12
C ASN A 28 4.48 2.24 8.32
N GLU A 29 4.50 2.90 9.48
CA GLU A 29 3.89 2.39 10.71
C GLU A 29 2.35 2.32 10.66
N VAL A 30 1.71 2.99 9.71
CA VAL A 30 0.24 3.07 9.61
C VAL A 30 -0.32 2.04 8.65
N GLY A 31 0.34 1.85 7.51
CA GLY A 31 -0.18 0.97 6.48
C GLY A 31 0.82 0.74 5.36
N TYR A 32 0.35 0.20 4.24
CA TYR A 32 1.23 -0.12 3.12
C TYR A 32 0.49 -0.19 1.79
N ILE A 33 1.27 -0.04 0.71
CA ILE A 33 0.80 -0.33 -0.64
C ILE A 33 1.57 -1.53 -1.17
N MET A 34 0.97 -2.27 -2.09
CA MET A 34 1.53 -3.54 -2.56
C MET A 34 1.17 -3.82 -4.02
N CYS A 35 1.89 -4.79 -4.60
CA CYS A 35 1.58 -5.26 -5.94
C CYS A 35 0.42 -6.28 -5.94
N ALA A 36 0.02 -6.73 -7.13
CA ALA A 36 -1.12 -7.64 -7.30
C ALA A 36 -0.89 -9.05 -6.75
N ALA A 37 0.31 -9.34 -6.22
CA ALA A 37 0.58 -10.64 -5.59
C ALA A 37 -0.20 -10.84 -4.28
N LEU A 38 -0.73 -9.77 -3.69
CA LEU A 38 -1.53 -9.83 -2.46
C LEU A 38 -2.99 -9.51 -2.76
N ASP A 39 -3.89 -10.10 -1.98
CA ASP A 39 -5.33 -9.99 -2.18
C ASP A 39 -5.99 -9.04 -1.18
N ILE A 40 -6.41 -7.86 -1.67
CA ILE A 40 -7.10 -6.86 -0.86
C ILE A 40 -8.50 -7.34 -0.47
N ASP A 41 -9.18 -8.06 -1.36
CA ASP A 41 -10.53 -8.54 -1.06
C ASP A 41 -10.54 -9.46 0.15
N PHE A 42 -9.47 -10.22 0.35
CA PHE A 42 -9.33 -11.06 1.53
C PHE A 42 -9.37 -10.23 2.82
N PHE A 43 -8.69 -9.08 2.83
CA PHE A 43 -8.71 -8.18 4.00
C PHE A 43 -10.09 -7.59 4.25
N ASN A 44 -10.82 -7.24 3.19
CA ASN A 44 -12.15 -6.62 3.32
C ASN A 44 -13.23 -7.65 3.68
N ASN A 45 -13.11 -8.88 3.17
CA ASN A 45 -14.14 -9.91 3.33
C ASN A 45 -13.94 -10.80 4.55
N THR A 46 -12.78 -10.76 5.18
CA THR A 46 -12.50 -11.53 6.39
C THR A 46 -12.77 -10.64 7.59
N GLU A 47 -13.83 -10.94 8.33
CA GLU A 47 -14.29 -10.14 9.46
C GLU A 47 -13.17 -9.83 10.46
N LYS A 48 -12.34 -10.82 10.77
CA LYS A 48 -11.24 -10.68 11.71
C LYS A 48 -10.21 -9.66 11.24
N LEU A 49 -9.92 -9.62 9.94
CA LEU A 49 -8.98 -8.68 9.35
C LEU A 49 -9.58 -7.28 9.24
N ARG A 50 -10.88 -7.19 8.93
CA ARG A 50 -11.57 -5.89 8.92
C ARG A 50 -11.56 -5.25 10.30
N ALA A 51 -11.71 -6.05 11.35
CA ALA A 51 -11.70 -5.56 12.73
C ALA A 51 -10.34 -4.97 13.12
N ARG A 52 -9.25 -5.40 12.48
CA ARG A 52 -7.92 -4.87 12.72
C ARG A 52 -7.69 -3.51 12.06
N LYS A 53 -8.60 -3.08 11.20
CA LYS A 53 -8.50 -1.81 10.48
C LYS A 53 -7.18 -1.66 9.72
N ILE A 54 -6.82 -2.69 8.98
CA ILE A 54 -5.60 -2.68 8.18
C ILE A 54 -5.74 -1.65 7.05
N ILE A 55 -4.82 -0.68 7.01
CA ILE A 55 -4.77 0.33 5.95
C ILE A 55 -3.82 -0.17 4.89
N ALA A 56 -4.37 -0.62 3.78
CA ALA A 56 -3.59 -1.18 2.68
C ALA A 56 -4.26 -0.94 1.34
N ALA A 57 -3.47 -0.95 0.27
CA ALA A 57 -3.98 -0.78 -1.07
C ALA A 57 -3.10 -1.54 -2.07
N ARG A 58 -3.66 -1.89 -3.21
CA ARG A 58 -3.01 -2.71 -4.22
C ARG A 58 -3.00 -2.02 -5.57
N ALA A 59 -1.84 -2.03 -6.24
CA ALA A 59 -1.70 -1.62 -7.62
C ALA A 59 -1.48 -2.85 -8.50
N GLU A 60 -1.97 -2.82 -9.72
CA GLU A 60 -1.82 -3.92 -10.66
C GLU A 60 -0.83 -3.58 -11.77
N GLY A 61 -0.16 -4.60 -12.30
CA GLY A 61 0.74 -4.45 -13.44
C GLY A 61 2.08 -3.79 -13.12
N VAL A 62 2.43 -3.65 -11.84
CA VAL A 62 3.70 -3.04 -11.43
C VAL A 62 4.77 -4.11 -11.29
N ARG A 63 6.01 -3.77 -11.66
CA ARG A 63 7.14 -4.71 -11.67
C ARG A 63 8.31 -4.26 -10.80
N ASN A 64 8.29 -3.02 -10.32
CA ASN A 64 9.33 -2.49 -9.45
C ASN A 64 8.74 -1.43 -8.53
N ILE A 65 9.53 -1.00 -7.56
CA ILE A 65 9.07 -0.03 -6.55
C ILE A 65 8.68 1.30 -7.20
N GLU A 66 9.46 1.78 -8.17
CA GLU A 66 9.15 3.03 -8.86
C GLU A 66 7.78 2.98 -9.54
N GLN A 67 7.47 1.88 -10.21
CA GLN A 67 6.16 1.71 -10.85
C GLN A 67 5.06 1.66 -9.81
N LEU A 68 5.28 0.98 -8.68
CA LEU A 68 4.30 0.91 -7.60
C LEU A 68 3.99 2.30 -7.03
N LEU A 69 5.00 3.14 -6.87
CA LEU A 69 4.82 4.50 -6.37
C LEU A 69 4.04 5.39 -7.32
N ASN A 70 4.14 5.16 -8.62
CA ASN A 70 3.52 6.01 -9.65
C ASN A 70 2.24 5.43 -10.25
N ALA A 71 1.85 4.23 -9.87
CA ALA A 71 0.64 3.60 -10.41
C ALA A 71 -0.62 4.02 -9.64
N PRO A 72 -1.78 4.08 -10.32
CA PRO A 72 -3.04 4.25 -9.61
C PRO A 72 -3.38 2.96 -8.87
N LEU A 73 -3.88 3.09 -7.65
CA LEU A 73 -4.27 1.95 -6.85
C LEU A 73 -5.57 1.35 -7.38
N ALA A 74 -5.61 0.05 -7.55
CA ALA A 74 -6.77 -0.65 -8.11
C ALA A 74 -7.80 -1.00 -7.02
N LYS A 75 -7.32 -1.38 -5.84
CA LYS A 75 -8.18 -1.75 -4.71
C LYS A 75 -7.60 -1.24 -3.41
N VAL A 76 -8.47 -0.88 -2.48
CA VAL A 76 -8.08 -0.35 -1.17
C VAL A 76 -8.91 -1.05 -0.08
N THR A 77 -8.37 -1.11 1.14
CA THR A 77 -9.13 -1.63 2.26
C THR A 77 -10.17 -0.59 2.73
N VAL A 78 -11.16 -1.05 3.48
CA VAL A 78 -12.17 -0.17 4.06
C VAL A 78 -11.52 0.88 4.96
N ALA A 79 -10.55 0.49 5.78
CA ALA A 79 -9.84 1.43 6.65
C ALA A 79 -9.06 2.48 5.85
N ALA A 80 -8.51 2.12 4.68
CA ALA A 80 -7.84 3.08 3.81
C ALA A 80 -8.84 4.11 3.25
N GLU A 81 -10.03 3.68 2.88
CA GLU A 81 -11.08 4.60 2.42
C GLU A 81 -11.46 5.61 3.49
N GLU A 82 -11.47 5.19 4.75
CA GLU A 82 -11.83 6.07 5.87
C GLU A 82 -10.87 7.25 6.03
N ILE A 83 -9.63 7.11 5.59
CA ILE A 83 -8.66 8.23 5.61
C ILE A 83 -8.53 8.94 4.26
N GLY A 84 -9.41 8.60 3.32
CA GLY A 84 -9.49 9.30 2.03
C GLY A 84 -8.75 8.62 0.87
N ILE A 85 -8.16 7.46 1.07
CA ILE A 85 -7.48 6.71 0.02
C ILE A 85 -8.53 5.94 -0.78
N LYS A 86 -8.61 6.19 -2.07
CA LYS A 86 -9.63 5.59 -2.95
C LYS A 86 -8.97 4.89 -4.13
N PRO A 87 -9.67 3.95 -4.78
CA PRO A 87 -9.21 3.43 -6.07
C PRO A 87 -8.92 4.59 -7.02
N GLY A 88 -7.79 4.53 -7.72
CA GLY A 88 -7.34 5.62 -8.58
C GLY A 88 -6.33 6.56 -7.93
N THR A 89 -6.18 6.55 -6.62
CA THR A 89 -5.15 7.32 -5.92
C THR A 89 -3.78 6.79 -6.33
N ILE A 90 -2.84 7.69 -6.63
CA ILE A 90 -1.48 7.31 -6.99
C ILE A 90 -0.76 6.78 -5.74
N GLY A 91 0.03 5.70 -5.90
CA GLY A 91 0.66 5.02 -4.77
C GLY A 91 1.41 5.93 -3.82
N LYS A 92 2.28 6.80 -4.34
CA LYS A 92 3.04 7.72 -3.47
C LYS A 92 2.13 8.71 -2.73
N ASP A 93 1.03 9.13 -3.35
CA ASP A 93 0.07 10.03 -2.70
C ASP A 93 -0.64 9.32 -1.56
N ALA A 94 -1.00 8.05 -1.74
CA ALA A 94 -1.60 7.25 -0.69
C ALA A 94 -0.64 7.09 0.50
N LEU A 95 0.63 6.87 0.24
CA LEU A 95 1.64 6.76 1.30
C LEU A 95 1.76 8.05 2.10
N VAL A 96 1.75 9.20 1.44
CA VAL A 96 1.78 10.50 2.12
C VAL A 96 0.52 10.68 2.97
N MET A 97 -0.65 10.26 2.47
CA MET A 97 -1.89 10.32 3.24
C MET A 97 -1.81 9.45 4.50
N MET A 98 -1.21 8.25 4.40
CA MET A 98 -0.98 7.38 5.55
C MET A 98 -0.06 8.05 6.56
N ALA A 99 1.03 8.67 6.10
CA ALA A 99 1.99 9.35 6.98
C ALA A 99 1.35 10.53 7.70
N LYS A 100 0.55 11.33 7.00
CA LYS A 100 -0.17 12.44 7.62
C LYS A 100 -1.19 11.97 8.63
N SER A 101 -1.86 10.86 8.36
CA SER A 101 -2.82 10.25 9.27
C SER A 101 -2.17 9.85 10.59
N SER A 102 -0.93 9.36 10.57
CA SER A 102 -0.23 8.95 11.79
C SER A 102 0.19 10.12 12.69
N GLN A 103 0.16 11.34 12.16
CA GLN A 103 0.53 12.55 12.92
C GLN A 103 -0.65 13.22 13.62
N GLU A 104 -1.85 12.72 13.40
CA GLU A 104 -3.05 13.29 14.01
C GLU A 104 -3.38 12.69 15.39
#